data_e53ffdaf3267bc7d629aeba9173f4b62
#
_entry.id   e53ffdaf3267bc7d629aeba9173f4b62
#
_cell.length_a   1.000
_cell.length_b   1.000
_cell.length_c   1.000
_cell.angle_alpha   90.00
_cell.angle_beta   90.00
_cell.angle_gamma   90.00
#
_symmetry.space_group_name_H-M   'P 1'
#
loop_
_entity.id
_entity.type
_entity.pdbx_description
1 polymer ?
#
loop_
_entity_poly.entity_id
_entity_poly.type
_entity_poly.pdbx_seq_one_letter_code
_entity_poly.pdbx_strand_id
1 'polypeptide(L)'
;MNINTDYSQRVVINHHDLPWIASPELGVERRMLERLGDELAKATSIVRYDPGSKFKTHTHELGEEILVLEGVFSDETGHYPEGSYVMNPPGSSHAPFSEFGCTLFVKLRHLGPDQVSREVIDTQTATWHQGMVPGLTVMPLMQQGSGSTLVRWAPQTYFNPHRHYGGEEIFVVDGVFEDE
;
A
#
# COMPACT_ATOMS: atom_id res chain seq x y z
N MET A 1 11.85 16.60 -1.27
CA MET A 1 12.25 15.78 -0.10
C MET A 1 12.57 14.35 -0.57
N ASN A 2 13.65 13.75 -0.08
CA ASN A 2 14.00 12.37 -0.40
C ASN A 2 14.13 11.57 0.90
N ILE A 3 13.42 10.46 1.00
CA ILE A 3 13.40 9.56 2.15
C ILE A 3 13.59 8.15 1.61
N ASN A 4 14.64 7.46 2.04
CA ASN A 4 14.93 6.05 1.70
C ASN A 4 14.94 5.77 0.19
N THR A 5 15.51 6.67 -0.61
CA THR A 5 15.52 6.59 -2.07
C THR A 5 16.80 6.00 -2.66
N ASP A 6 17.76 5.62 -1.84
CA ASP A 6 18.95 4.88 -2.28
C ASP A 6 18.65 3.37 -2.25
N TYR A 7 18.15 2.85 -3.34
CA TYR A 7 17.78 1.44 -3.47
C TYR A 7 18.97 0.46 -3.48
N SER A 8 20.21 0.96 -3.36
CA SER A 8 21.39 0.11 -3.11
C SER A 8 21.53 -0.23 -1.62
N GLN A 9 20.79 0.45 -0.75
CA GLN A 9 20.81 0.28 0.69
C GLN A 9 19.58 -0.49 1.17
N ARG A 10 19.82 -1.48 2.04
CA ARG A 10 18.72 -2.10 2.79
C ARG A 10 18.19 -1.12 3.83
N VAL A 11 16.88 -0.96 3.90
CA VAL A 11 16.18 -0.12 4.87
C VAL A 11 15.19 -0.97 5.65
N VAL A 12 15.22 -0.91 6.97
CA VAL A 12 14.25 -1.55 7.86
C VAL A 12 13.65 -0.48 8.77
N ILE A 13 12.33 -0.35 8.75
CA ILE A 13 11.61 0.70 9.49
C ILE A 13 10.51 0.05 10.33
N ASN A 14 10.47 0.36 11.60
CA ASN A 14 9.25 0.22 12.38
C ASN A 14 8.42 1.51 12.21
N HIS A 15 7.34 1.46 11.47
CA HIS A 15 6.54 2.65 11.18
C HIS A 15 5.92 3.29 12.45
N HIS A 16 5.80 2.55 13.54
CA HIS A 16 5.31 3.09 14.82
C HIS A 16 6.28 4.10 15.44
N ASP A 17 7.57 4.00 15.11
CA ASP A 17 8.60 4.92 15.60
C ASP A 17 8.67 6.22 14.79
N LEU A 18 7.97 6.28 13.65
CA LEU A 18 7.92 7.46 12.82
C LEU A 18 6.87 8.47 13.32
N PRO A 19 7.17 9.78 13.28
CA PRO A 19 6.19 10.80 13.63
C PRO A 19 5.06 10.86 12.61
N TRP A 20 3.86 11.17 13.07
CA TRP A 20 2.78 11.61 12.20
C TRP A 20 3.05 13.04 11.71
N ILE A 21 2.99 13.24 10.42
CA ILE A 21 3.20 14.52 9.74
C ILE A 21 1.92 14.91 9.04
N ALA A 22 1.42 16.11 9.29
CA ALA A 22 0.22 16.61 8.66
C ALA A 22 0.31 16.55 7.13
N SER A 23 -0.74 16.09 6.50
CA SER A 23 -0.97 16.22 5.06
C SER A 23 -1.43 17.67 4.75
N PRO A 24 -1.40 18.12 3.48
CA PRO A 24 -2.04 19.37 3.09
C PRO A 24 -3.55 19.44 3.38
N GLU A 25 -4.23 18.29 3.44
CA GLU A 25 -5.65 18.24 3.76
C GLU A 25 -5.88 18.05 5.27
N LEU A 26 -6.84 18.81 5.80
CA LEU A 26 -7.14 18.83 7.23
C LEU A 26 -7.66 17.47 7.71
N GLY A 27 -7.18 17.04 8.87
CA GLY A 27 -7.56 15.78 9.49
C GLY A 27 -6.94 14.55 8.82
N VAL A 28 -5.91 14.76 7.99
CA VAL A 28 -5.14 13.66 7.40
C VAL A 28 -3.65 13.82 7.76
N GLU A 29 -3.08 12.74 8.24
CA GLU A 29 -1.68 12.66 8.63
C GLU A 29 -1.00 11.46 7.97
N ARG A 30 0.31 11.50 7.84
CA ARG A 30 1.10 10.46 7.19
C ARG A 30 2.40 10.16 7.93
N ARG A 31 2.79 8.89 7.95
CA ARG A 31 4.14 8.42 8.25
C ARG A 31 4.79 8.04 6.93
N MET A 32 5.86 8.74 6.57
CA MET A 32 6.51 8.57 5.27
C MET A 32 7.56 7.46 5.37
N LEU A 33 7.36 6.37 4.64
CA LEU A 33 8.28 5.22 4.60
C LEU A 33 9.32 5.41 3.48
N GLU A 34 8.87 5.76 2.29
CA GLU A 34 9.68 6.11 1.13
C GLU A 34 9.13 7.38 0.49
N ARG A 35 10.00 8.22 -0.04
CA ARG A 35 9.56 9.39 -0.79
C ARG A 35 10.64 9.91 -1.72
N LEU A 36 10.31 10.04 -3.00
CA LEU A 36 11.13 10.70 -4.02
C LEU A 36 10.37 11.89 -4.59
N GLY A 37 10.72 13.10 -4.16
CA GLY A 37 10.07 14.34 -4.55
C GLY A 37 9.35 15.05 -3.42
N ASP A 38 8.67 16.13 -3.75
CA ASP A 38 7.90 16.93 -2.80
C ASP A 38 6.42 16.47 -2.75
N GLU A 39 5.43 17.31 -2.99
CA GLU A 39 4.03 16.88 -2.92
C GLU A 39 3.63 15.93 -4.08
N LEU A 40 4.21 16.10 -5.27
CA LEU A 40 4.06 15.16 -6.38
C LEU A 40 5.18 14.12 -6.36
N ALA A 41 5.13 13.19 -5.43
CA ALA A 41 6.19 12.22 -5.18
C ALA A 41 5.79 10.79 -5.53
N LYS A 42 6.77 10.01 -5.99
CA LYS A 42 6.73 8.55 -5.80
C LYS A 42 6.88 8.31 -4.30
N ALA A 43 5.93 7.64 -3.67
CA ALA A 43 5.93 7.53 -2.22
C ALA A 43 5.23 6.26 -1.72
N THR A 44 5.73 5.75 -0.59
CA THR A 44 5.03 4.78 0.26
C THR A 44 4.82 5.40 1.64
N SER A 45 3.61 5.31 2.16
CA SER A 45 3.25 5.92 3.45
C SER A 45 2.18 5.13 4.18
N ILE A 46 2.18 5.23 5.52
CA ILE A 46 0.98 4.97 6.31
C ILE A 46 0.23 6.29 6.40
N VAL A 47 -1.05 6.28 6.07
CA VAL A 47 -1.91 7.47 6.06
C VAL A 47 -3.06 7.26 7.02
N ARG A 48 -3.32 8.24 7.88
CA ARG A 48 -4.44 8.22 8.81
C ARG A 48 -5.39 9.35 8.51
N TYR A 49 -6.67 9.01 8.43
CA TYR A 49 -7.79 9.93 8.33
C TYR A 49 -8.47 10.03 9.69
N ASP A 50 -8.65 11.23 10.20
CA ASP A 50 -9.54 11.48 11.32
C ASP A 50 -11.02 11.28 10.91
N PRO A 51 -11.93 10.96 11.83
CA PRO A 51 -13.35 10.91 11.53
C PRO A 51 -13.86 12.18 10.86
N GLY A 52 -14.59 12.02 9.75
CA GLY A 52 -15.15 13.13 8.96
C GLY A 52 -14.16 13.82 8.00
N SER A 53 -12.93 13.36 7.91
CA SER A 53 -11.91 13.91 7.01
C SER A 53 -12.23 13.63 5.55
N LYS A 54 -11.85 14.58 4.69
CA LYS A 54 -12.11 14.53 3.24
C LYS A 54 -10.91 15.09 2.48
N PHE A 55 -10.63 14.50 1.33
CA PHE A 55 -9.78 15.11 0.31
C PHE A 55 -10.64 15.77 -0.76
N LYS A 56 -10.15 16.86 -1.35
CA LYS A 56 -10.70 17.38 -2.60
C LYS A 56 -10.46 16.37 -3.71
N THR A 57 -11.30 16.42 -4.73
CA THR A 57 -11.08 15.64 -5.95
C THR A 57 -9.67 15.92 -6.49
N HIS A 58 -8.91 14.85 -6.71
CA HIS A 58 -7.57 14.93 -7.25
C HIS A 58 -7.30 13.78 -8.21
N THR A 59 -6.25 13.93 -9.01
CA THR A 59 -5.89 12.97 -10.07
C THR A 59 -4.59 12.25 -9.73
N HIS A 60 -4.57 10.95 -9.92
CA HIS A 60 -3.41 10.09 -9.78
C HIS A 60 -2.74 9.88 -11.14
N GLU A 61 -1.83 10.77 -11.54
CA GLU A 61 -1.16 10.72 -12.86
C GLU A 61 -0.44 9.39 -13.14
N LEU A 62 0.18 8.79 -12.13
CA LEU A 62 0.90 7.52 -12.20
C LEU A 62 0.32 6.47 -11.25
N GLY A 63 -0.98 6.59 -10.96
CA GLY A 63 -1.75 5.65 -10.18
C GLY A 63 -1.47 5.64 -8.68
N GLU A 64 -2.29 4.88 -7.99
CA GLU A 64 -2.29 4.71 -6.55
C GLU A 64 -2.68 3.30 -6.17
N GLU A 65 -2.07 2.76 -5.12
CA GLU A 65 -2.48 1.53 -4.46
C GLU A 65 -2.77 1.83 -2.98
N ILE A 66 -3.86 1.27 -2.48
CA ILE A 66 -4.32 1.41 -1.09
C ILE A 66 -4.61 0.02 -0.52
N LEU A 67 -4.08 -0.27 0.66
CA LEU A 67 -4.59 -1.34 1.51
C LEU A 67 -5.16 -0.71 2.77
N VAL A 68 -6.44 -0.98 3.07
CA VAL A 68 -7.09 -0.49 4.29
C VAL A 68 -6.65 -1.36 5.45
N LEU A 69 -5.87 -0.77 6.38
CA LEU A 69 -5.32 -1.46 7.55
C LEU A 69 -6.31 -1.43 8.71
N GLU A 70 -7.11 -0.35 8.82
CA GLU A 70 -8.07 -0.16 9.91
C GLU A 70 -9.18 0.80 9.47
N GLY A 71 -10.40 0.57 9.95
CA GLY A 71 -11.55 1.45 9.70
C GLY A 71 -12.16 1.32 8.31
N VAL A 72 -12.69 2.40 7.77
CA VAL A 72 -13.36 2.42 6.47
C VAL A 72 -12.88 3.61 5.64
N PHE A 73 -12.22 3.31 4.54
CA PHE A 73 -11.92 4.26 3.48
C PHE A 73 -13.10 4.35 2.51
N SER A 74 -13.37 5.51 1.96
CA SER A 74 -14.50 5.73 1.06
C SER A 74 -14.15 6.71 -0.05
N ASP A 75 -14.80 6.56 -1.19
CA ASP A 75 -14.84 7.54 -2.26
C ASP A 75 -16.23 7.55 -2.92
N GLU A 76 -16.42 8.28 -4.01
CA GLU A 76 -17.70 8.34 -4.74
C GLU A 76 -18.14 7.00 -5.34
N THR A 77 -17.27 6.01 -5.38
CA THR A 77 -17.57 4.70 -5.98
C THR A 77 -17.86 3.61 -4.95
N GLY A 78 -17.58 3.85 -3.66
CA GLY A 78 -17.91 2.88 -2.62
C GLY A 78 -17.25 3.12 -1.27
N HIS A 79 -17.46 2.13 -0.39
CA HIS A 79 -16.91 2.07 0.95
C HIS A 79 -16.02 0.82 1.05
N TYR A 80 -14.82 1.00 1.56
CA TYR A 80 -13.78 -0.02 1.60
C TYR A 80 -13.38 -0.24 3.06
N PRO A 81 -13.91 -1.29 3.71
CA PRO A 81 -13.54 -1.61 5.09
C PRO A 81 -12.11 -2.18 5.18
N GLU A 82 -11.65 -2.38 6.42
CA GLU A 82 -10.41 -3.07 6.73
C GLU A 82 -10.22 -4.36 5.89
N GLY A 83 -9.03 -4.56 5.35
CA GLY A 83 -8.72 -5.66 4.45
C GLY A 83 -9.09 -5.39 2.98
N SER A 84 -9.69 -4.25 2.64
CA SER A 84 -9.90 -3.89 1.24
C SER A 84 -8.59 -3.42 0.61
N TYR A 85 -8.31 -3.94 -0.59
CA TYR A 85 -7.30 -3.39 -1.49
C TYR A 85 -7.97 -2.64 -2.62
N VAL A 86 -7.48 -1.43 -2.91
CA VAL A 86 -7.97 -0.58 -4.00
C VAL A 86 -6.77 -0.12 -4.83
N MET A 87 -6.80 -0.38 -6.12
CA MET A 87 -5.85 0.15 -7.08
C MET A 87 -6.56 1.11 -8.02
N ASN A 88 -6.12 2.34 -8.02
CA ASN A 88 -6.59 3.41 -8.89
C ASN A 88 -5.57 3.59 -10.03
N PRO A 89 -5.93 3.33 -11.29
CA PRO A 89 -4.99 3.34 -12.40
C PRO A 89 -4.46 4.75 -12.72
N PRO A 90 -3.34 4.87 -13.46
CA PRO A 90 -2.85 6.13 -13.95
C PRO A 90 -3.93 6.96 -14.66
N GLY A 91 -4.03 8.24 -14.31
CA GLY A 91 -5.02 9.17 -14.84
C GLY A 91 -6.40 9.11 -14.17
N SER A 92 -6.63 8.20 -13.22
CA SER A 92 -7.86 8.18 -12.44
C SER A 92 -7.98 9.37 -11.50
N SER A 93 -9.21 9.70 -11.12
CA SER A 93 -9.52 10.78 -10.16
C SER A 93 -10.56 10.30 -9.17
N HIS A 94 -10.47 10.75 -7.93
CA HIS A 94 -11.47 10.51 -6.90
C HIS A 94 -11.48 11.62 -5.84
N ALA A 95 -12.48 11.61 -4.97
CA ALA A 95 -12.63 12.47 -3.81
C ALA A 95 -12.75 11.59 -2.54
N PRO A 96 -11.63 11.13 -1.96
CA PRO A 96 -11.66 10.20 -0.84
C PRO A 96 -12.08 10.87 0.46
N PHE A 97 -12.71 10.07 1.33
CA PHE A 97 -13.12 10.49 2.67
C PHE A 97 -13.18 9.30 3.63
N SER A 98 -13.24 9.59 4.92
CA SER A 98 -13.57 8.59 5.93
C SER A 98 -14.55 9.18 6.95
N GLU A 99 -15.72 8.56 7.10
CA GLU A 99 -16.73 9.03 8.05
C GLU A 99 -16.31 8.75 9.49
N PHE A 100 -15.72 7.58 9.73
CA PHE A 100 -15.36 7.10 11.06
C PHE A 100 -13.87 7.10 11.35
N GLY A 101 -13.05 7.51 10.38
CA GLY A 101 -11.61 7.40 10.41
C GLY A 101 -11.11 6.09 9.79
N CYS A 102 -9.89 6.11 9.29
CA CYS A 102 -9.21 4.92 8.79
C CYS A 102 -7.70 5.08 8.82
N THR A 103 -7.01 3.94 8.78
CA THR A 103 -5.56 3.86 8.57
C THR A 103 -5.27 3.04 7.33
N LEU A 104 -4.43 3.56 6.47
CA LEU A 104 -4.14 3.02 5.14
C LEU A 104 -2.64 2.80 4.95
N PHE A 105 -2.27 1.75 4.25
CA PHE A 105 -0.98 1.65 3.55
C PHE A 105 -1.19 2.13 2.12
N VAL A 106 -0.41 3.14 1.70
CA VAL A 106 -0.62 3.84 0.43
C VAL A 106 0.69 3.88 -0.35
N LYS A 107 0.61 3.50 -1.63
CA LYS A 107 1.69 3.65 -2.62
C LYS A 107 1.23 4.58 -3.73
N LEU A 108 2.02 5.63 -3.97
CA LEU A 108 1.73 6.63 -4.99
C LEU A 108 2.77 6.58 -6.11
N ARG A 109 2.29 6.66 -7.37
CA ARG A 109 3.14 6.81 -8.57
C ARG A 109 4.09 5.63 -8.79
N HIS A 110 3.66 4.42 -8.44
CA HIS A 110 4.40 3.17 -8.64
C HIS A 110 3.92 2.37 -9.84
N LEU A 111 2.73 2.69 -10.37
CA LEU A 111 2.10 1.90 -11.41
C LEU A 111 2.66 2.21 -12.80
N GLY A 112 2.75 1.17 -13.61
CA GLY A 112 3.13 1.29 -15.01
C GLY A 112 1.93 1.66 -15.91
N PRO A 113 2.18 2.00 -17.17
CA PRO A 113 1.13 2.41 -18.11
C PRO A 113 0.16 1.27 -18.49
N ASP A 114 0.50 0.03 -18.17
CA ASP A 114 -0.30 -1.16 -18.50
C ASP A 114 -1.44 -1.38 -17.50
N GLN A 115 -1.42 -0.74 -16.33
CA GLN A 115 -2.51 -0.75 -15.37
C GLN A 115 -3.60 0.23 -15.82
N VAL A 116 -4.57 -0.26 -16.57
CA VAL A 116 -5.60 0.59 -17.21
C VAL A 116 -6.97 0.51 -16.56
N SER A 117 -7.20 -0.47 -15.68
CA SER A 117 -8.48 -0.68 -15.00
C SER A 117 -8.32 -0.62 -13.49
N ARG A 118 -9.33 -0.06 -12.84
CA ARG A 118 -9.41 -0.05 -11.38
C ARG A 118 -9.61 -1.46 -10.86
N GLU A 119 -8.89 -1.82 -9.80
CA GLU A 119 -9.04 -3.09 -9.09
C GLU A 119 -9.54 -2.82 -7.67
N VAL A 120 -10.50 -3.62 -7.22
CA VAL A 120 -10.96 -3.63 -5.83
C VAL A 120 -11.06 -5.08 -5.38
N ILE A 121 -10.35 -5.41 -4.32
CA ILE A 121 -10.29 -6.78 -3.78
C ILE A 121 -10.60 -6.74 -2.30
N ASP A 122 -11.57 -7.52 -1.86
CA ASP A 122 -11.75 -7.88 -0.46
C ASP A 122 -10.75 -9.01 -0.12
N THR A 123 -9.65 -8.67 0.53
CA THR A 123 -8.58 -9.64 0.85
C THR A 123 -8.97 -10.64 1.94
N GLN A 124 -10.06 -10.39 2.65
CA GLN A 124 -10.58 -11.32 3.65
C GLN A 124 -11.31 -12.51 3.02
N THR A 125 -11.92 -12.30 1.85
CA THR A 125 -12.72 -13.31 1.15
C THR A 125 -12.08 -13.81 -0.15
N ALA A 126 -11.11 -13.09 -0.70
CA ALA A 126 -10.44 -13.45 -1.94
C ALA A 126 -9.60 -14.73 -1.80
N THR A 127 -9.38 -15.40 -2.93
CA THR A 127 -8.71 -16.71 -2.97
C THR A 127 -7.20 -16.59 -2.79
N TRP A 128 -6.67 -17.39 -1.87
CA TRP A 128 -5.25 -17.62 -1.71
C TRP A 128 -4.79 -18.80 -2.56
N HIS A 129 -3.66 -18.66 -3.22
CA HIS A 129 -3.05 -19.70 -4.04
C HIS A 129 -1.81 -20.27 -3.35
N GLN A 130 -1.47 -21.52 -3.66
CA GLN A 130 -0.22 -22.12 -3.18
C GLN A 130 0.98 -21.30 -3.72
N GLY A 131 1.88 -20.92 -2.83
CA GLY A 131 3.14 -20.28 -3.20
C GLY A 131 4.23 -21.28 -3.62
N MET A 132 5.45 -20.77 -3.80
CA MET A 132 6.57 -21.53 -4.35
C MET A 132 7.09 -22.60 -3.40
N VAL A 133 6.86 -22.48 -2.11
CA VAL A 133 7.29 -23.45 -1.09
C VAL A 133 6.13 -23.87 -0.19
N PRO A 134 6.18 -25.05 0.43
CA PRO A 134 5.19 -25.45 1.43
C PRO A 134 5.11 -24.42 2.56
N GLY A 135 3.92 -24.09 3.01
CA GLY A 135 3.68 -23.08 4.05
C GLY A 135 3.56 -21.64 3.53
N LEU A 136 3.86 -21.40 2.27
CA LEU A 136 3.67 -20.10 1.63
C LEU A 136 2.37 -20.10 0.82
N THR A 137 1.54 -19.09 1.01
CA THR A 137 0.39 -18.82 0.13
C THR A 137 0.42 -17.37 -0.34
N VAL A 138 -0.09 -17.13 -1.55
CA VAL A 138 -0.03 -15.83 -2.20
C VAL A 138 -1.41 -15.42 -2.71
N MET A 139 -1.66 -14.12 -2.66
CA MET A 139 -2.83 -13.49 -3.26
C MET A 139 -2.33 -12.31 -4.11
N PRO A 140 -2.22 -12.48 -5.43
CA PRO A 140 -1.92 -11.35 -6.32
C PRO A 140 -3.02 -10.28 -6.19
N LEU A 141 -2.60 -9.03 -6.01
CA LEU A 141 -3.51 -7.89 -5.85
C LEU A 141 -3.75 -7.13 -7.17
N MET A 142 -3.03 -7.51 -8.22
CA MET A 142 -3.22 -6.97 -9.57
C MET A 142 -3.25 -8.11 -10.58
N GLN A 143 -4.09 -7.97 -11.61
CA GLN A 143 -4.23 -8.98 -12.66
C GLN A 143 -3.15 -8.87 -13.74
N GLN A 144 -2.50 -7.72 -13.87
CA GLN A 144 -1.49 -7.46 -14.91
C GLN A 144 -0.27 -6.75 -14.36
N GLY A 145 0.89 -7.03 -14.92
CA GLY A 145 2.15 -6.39 -14.58
C GLY A 145 2.87 -6.98 -13.37
N SER A 146 3.96 -6.34 -12.97
CA SER A 146 4.65 -6.60 -11.70
C SER A 146 3.95 -5.80 -10.61
N GLY A 147 3.08 -6.45 -9.89
CA GLY A 147 2.24 -5.79 -8.92
C GLY A 147 2.45 -6.23 -7.48
N SER A 148 1.73 -5.57 -6.63
CA SER A 148 1.66 -5.93 -5.21
C SER A 148 0.99 -7.29 -5.02
N THR A 149 1.47 -8.04 -4.04
CA THR A 149 0.97 -9.36 -3.69
C THR A 149 0.89 -9.45 -2.16
N LEU A 150 -0.20 -9.96 -1.63
CA LEU A 150 -0.23 -10.42 -0.25
C LEU A 150 0.40 -11.81 -0.17
N VAL A 151 1.27 -11.97 0.82
CA VAL A 151 1.95 -13.23 1.06
C VAL A 151 1.70 -13.66 2.51
N ARG A 152 1.25 -14.89 2.70
CA ARG A 152 1.05 -15.48 4.02
C ARG A 152 2.07 -16.60 4.24
N TRP A 153 2.79 -16.49 5.35
CA TRP A 153 3.79 -17.44 5.80
C TRP A 153 3.25 -18.22 6.99
N ALA A 154 3.15 -19.53 6.87
CA ALA A 154 2.90 -20.36 8.05
C ALA A 154 4.11 -20.29 8.99
N PRO A 155 3.92 -20.47 10.30
CA PRO A 155 5.04 -20.51 11.24
C PRO A 155 6.13 -21.49 10.80
N GLN A 156 7.39 -21.08 10.93
CA GLN A 156 8.58 -21.87 10.53
C GLN A 156 8.69 -22.16 9.03
N THR A 157 7.98 -21.43 8.17
CA THR A 157 8.20 -21.49 6.73
C THR A 157 9.54 -20.83 6.39
N TYR A 158 10.37 -21.53 5.63
CA TYR A 158 11.66 -21.05 5.17
C TYR A 158 11.67 -20.94 3.64
N PHE A 159 12.17 -19.84 3.12
CA PHE A 159 12.39 -19.63 1.70
C PHE A 159 13.89 -19.54 1.42
N ASN A 160 14.36 -20.27 0.41
CA ASN A 160 15.79 -20.26 0.08
C ASN A 160 16.24 -18.87 -0.36
N PRO A 161 17.52 -18.51 -0.12
CA PRO A 161 18.07 -17.26 -0.61
C PRO A 161 17.83 -17.07 -2.11
N HIS A 162 17.33 -15.92 -2.48
CA HIS A 162 17.00 -15.56 -3.86
C HIS A 162 17.27 -14.09 -4.10
N ARG A 163 17.10 -13.63 -5.33
CA ARG A 163 17.34 -12.23 -5.68
C ARG A 163 16.13 -11.59 -6.34
N HIS A 164 15.81 -10.38 -5.90
CA HIS A 164 14.84 -9.50 -6.52
C HIS A 164 15.59 -8.46 -7.38
N TYR A 165 15.66 -8.69 -8.70
CA TYR A 165 16.45 -7.84 -9.61
C TYR A 165 15.95 -6.40 -9.72
N GLY A 166 14.69 -6.13 -9.40
CA GLY A 166 14.09 -4.80 -9.37
C GLY A 166 14.00 -4.19 -7.97
N GLY A 167 14.53 -4.89 -6.94
CA GLY A 167 14.28 -4.56 -5.54
C GLY A 167 12.98 -5.14 -5.04
N GLU A 168 12.80 -5.10 -3.73
CA GLU A 168 11.61 -5.56 -3.04
C GLU A 168 11.26 -4.57 -1.92
N GLU A 169 9.98 -4.32 -1.74
CA GLU A 169 9.44 -3.62 -0.59
C GLU A 169 8.45 -4.53 0.12
N ILE A 170 8.71 -4.82 1.38
CA ILE A 170 7.87 -5.66 2.23
C ILE A 170 7.22 -4.79 3.31
N PHE A 171 5.90 -4.87 3.42
CA PHE A 171 5.16 -4.34 4.55
C PHE A 171 4.56 -5.50 5.36
N VAL A 172 5.01 -5.67 6.60
CA VAL A 172 4.49 -6.70 7.49
C VAL A 172 3.17 -6.24 8.09
N VAL A 173 2.07 -6.81 7.63
CA VAL A 173 0.72 -6.47 8.09
C VAL A 173 0.45 -7.09 9.47
N ASP A 174 0.88 -8.33 9.67
CA ASP A 174 0.71 -9.08 10.92
C ASP A 174 1.84 -10.10 11.11
N GLY A 175 2.19 -10.35 12.37
CA GLY A 175 3.22 -11.31 12.72
C GLY A 175 4.66 -10.75 12.66
N VAL A 176 5.62 -11.64 12.50
CA VAL A 176 7.05 -11.32 12.42
C VAL A 176 7.65 -11.99 11.20
N PHE A 177 8.27 -11.19 10.35
CA PHE A 177 9.07 -11.62 9.21
C PHE A 177 10.56 -11.45 9.57
N GLU A 178 11.35 -12.50 9.36
CA GLU A 178 12.79 -12.49 9.58
C GLU A 178 13.51 -12.70 8.25
N ASP A 179 14.54 -11.90 7.99
CA ASP A 179 15.39 -11.94 6.83
C ASP A 179 16.86 -11.79 7.24
N GLU A 180 17.83 -12.18 6.39
CA GLU A 180 19.27 -12.20 6.68
C GLU A 180 19.87 -10.80 6.92
#